data_f2910400a6e19e47d326d444e1bfd640
#
_entry.id   f2910400a6e19e47d326d444e1bfd640
#
_cell.length_a   1.000
_cell.length_b   1.000
_cell.length_c   1.000
_cell.angle_alpha   90.00
_cell.angle_beta   90.00
_cell.angle_gamma   90.00
#
_symmetry.space_group_name_H-M   'P 1'
#
loop_
_entity.id
_entity.type
_entity.pdbx_description
1 polymer ?
#
loop_
_entity_poly.entity_id
_entity_poly.type
_entity_poly.pdbx_seq_one_letter_code
_entity_poly.pdbx_strand_id
1 'polypeptide(L)'
;TKRADYWNKDLQKFDKITMKFLADATARTNALVSGQVDATLLSTATQSLDEETFALLGVELGYKVQVVSPEDEERELLSSFDIDFDAELEAEGDEDLEVRPPVVTVMGHVDHGKTRLLDAIRKSDVVADEHGGITQHIGAYQILHEHEGTDRSITFIDTPGHEAFTAMRVRGAKVTDIVILVVAADDGVMPQTVEALNHAQAAGVPIVVAVNKIDKEGANPEKIRGQLTEYGLVPEEYGGDTMFVDVSARNGVNIEELLEAVLLTADAALDMRANPNKDARGIAIEANLDKGRGSVATVLVQSGTLHVGDTIVAGTAHGRVRAMFDENGDVISEAGPSRPVQVLGLSNVPRAGDTFFVTGDERTARQIAEKREAADRNAALAKRRKRISLEDFDQAVADGKVDTLNLILKGDVSGAVEALEDSLLKIDVGEGVQLRVIHRGVGAITQNDVNLATVDNAIIIGFNVKPAERVAELADREGVDMRFYSVIYGAIDDIELALKGMLKPEYEEFQLGTAEIREVFRSSKHGNIAGSIVRSGIIRRNTKARVLRAGKIIGDNLTIDSLKRFKDDATEVRTDFECGIGLGSFNDLEPEDIIQTFEMREKPRV
;
A
#
# COMPACT_ATOMS: atom_id res chain seq x y z
N THR A 1 -34.05 27.63 16.57
CA THR A 1 -34.92 27.72 17.77
C THR A 1 -34.64 26.56 18.69
N LYS A 2 -34.55 26.85 20.01
CA LYS A 2 -34.34 25.78 21.03
C LYS A 2 -35.49 24.76 20.98
N ARG A 3 -35.16 23.49 21.07
CA ARG A 3 -36.16 22.41 21.18
C ARG A 3 -36.54 22.24 22.64
N ALA A 4 -37.83 22.28 22.92
CA ALA A 4 -38.36 22.15 24.29
C ALA A 4 -38.19 20.73 24.84
N ASP A 5 -38.09 19.75 23.98
CA ASP A 5 -37.96 18.32 24.27
C ASP A 5 -36.52 17.80 24.30
N TYR A 6 -35.52 18.70 24.17
CA TYR A 6 -34.13 18.28 24.20
C TYR A 6 -33.74 17.71 25.56
N TRP A 7 -33.21 16.49 25.57
CA TRP A 7 -32.93 15.71 26.79
C TRP A 7 -31.91 16.36 27.74
N ASN A 8 -30.96 17.15 27.17
CA ASN A 8 -29.98 17.90 27.98
C ASN A 8 -30.07 19.39 27.66
N LYS A 9 -30.86 20.09 28.46
CA LYS A 9 -31.13 21.53 28.32
C LYS A 9 -29.91 22.40 28.57
N ASP A 10 -28.97 21.93 29.36
CA ASP A 10 -27.74 22.67 29.69
C ASP A 10 -26.79 22.81 28.52
N LEU A 11 -26.91 21.93 27.51
CA LEU A 11 -26.15 22.00 26.26
C LEU A 11 -26.77 22.90 25.18
N GLN A 12 -28.00 23.39 25.37
CA GLN A 12 -28.62 24.35 24.45
C GLN A 12 -28.09 25.76 24.66
N LYS A 13 -26.98 26.10 23.99
CA LYS A 13 -26.33 27.42 24.10
C LYS A 13 -26.89 28.48 23.13
N PHE A 14 -27.66 28.08 22.12
CA PHE A 14 -28.16 28.97 21.07
C PHE A 14 -29.67 29.12 21.13
N ASP A 15 -30.16 30.37 21.01
CA ASP A 15 -31.58 30.66 20.91
C ASP A 15 -32.13 30.41 19.50
N LYS A 16 -31.30 30.58 18.49
CA LYS A 16 -31.65 30.39 17.08
C LYS A 16 -30.43 29.93 16.27
N ILE A 17 -30.61 28.93 15.44
CA ILE A 17 -29.61 28.49 14.47
C ILE A 17 -30.14 28.79 13.09
N THR A 18 -29.38 29.53 12.27
CA THR A 18 -29.69 29.81 10.88
C THR A 18 -28.63 29.12 10.02
N MET A 19 -29.04 28.22 9.12
CA MET A 19 -28.13 27.56 8.18
C MET A 19 -28.09 28.34 6.86
N LYS A 20 -26.89 28.65 6.37
CA LYS A 20 -26.62 29.16 5.02
C LYS A 20 -25.85 28.12 4.24
N PHE A 21 -26.33 27.81 3.03
CA PHE A 21 -25.62 26.91 2.11
C PHE A 21 -24.65 27.70 1.24
N LEU A 22 -23.37 27.37 1.33
CA LEU A 22 -22.28 27.90 0.52
C LEU A 22 -21.54 26.72 -0.11
N ALA A 23 -21.62 26.59 -1.42
CA ALA A 23 -21.15 25.42 -2.15
C ALA A 23 -19.62 25.30 -2.17
N ASP A 24 -18.92 26.44 -2.23
CA ASP A 24 -17.46 26.49 -2.33
C ASP A 24 -16.78 26.64 -0.97
N ALA A 25 -15.67 25.91 -0.77
CA ALA A 25 -14.90 25.94 0.47
C ALA A 25 -14.31 27.33 0.78
N THR A 26 -13.81 28.01 -0.24
CA THR A 26 -13.25 29.37 -0.13
C THR A 26 -14.32 30.38 0.26
N ALA A 27 -15.53 30.25 -0.31
CA ALA A 27 -16.67 31.09 0.05
C ALA A 27 -17.11 30.85 1.50
N ARG A 28 -17.04 29.60 1.99
CA ARG A 28 -17.34 29.26 3.41
C ARG A 28 -16.33 29.87 4.36
N THR A 29 -15.03 29.76 4.06
CA THR A 29 -13.96 30.35 4.87
C THR A 29 -14.09 31.88 4.92
N ASN A 30 -14.30 32.51 3.77
CA ASN A 30 -14.48 33.96 3.69
C ASN A 30 -15.72 34.45 4.46
N ALA A 31 -16.82 33.69 4.43
CA ALA A 31 -18.03 34.00 5.18
C ALA A 31 -17.82 33.91 6.71
N LEU A 32 -17.01 32.97 7.18
CA LEU A 32 -16.64 32.85 8.60
C LEU A 32 -15.72 34.01 9.01
N VAL A 33 -14.66 34.27 8.26
CA VAL A 33 -13.69 35.35 8.55
C VAL A 33 -14.35 36.74 8.49
N SER A 34 -15.31 36.94 7.59
CA SER A 34 -16.07 38.21 7.49
C SER A 34 -17.21 38.34 8.49
N GLY A 35 -17.44 37.35 9.35
CA GLY A 35 -18.51 37.37 10.34
C GLY A 35 -19.93 37.24 9.77
N GLN A 36 -20.06 36.76 8.53
CA GLN A 36 -21.37 36.51 7.91
C GLN A 36 -22.05 35.25 8.43
N VAL A 37 -21.26 34.32 9.01
CA VAL A 37 -21.70 33.11 9.70
C VAL A 37 -20.89 32.95 10.98
N ASP A 38 -21.50 32.41 12.00
CA ASP A 38 -20.86 32.21 13.31
C ASP A 38 -20.05 30.91 13.37
N ALA A 39 -20.42 29.93 12.55
CA ALA A 39 -19.68 28.68 12.35
C ALA A 39 -20.02 28.10 10.99
N THR A 40 -19.10 27.37 10.40
CA THR A 40 -19.29 26.67 9.12
C THR A 40 -18.66 25.29 9.15
N LEU A 41 -19.25 24.36 8.41
CA LEU A 41 -18.59 23.12 8.02
C LEU A 41 -17.58 23.41 6.92
N LEU A 42 -16.33 23.63 7.32
CA LEU A 42 -15.23 23.97 6.40
C LEU A 42 -14.71 22.77 5.62
N SER A 43 -14.91 21.56 6.15
CA SER A 43 -14.45 20.34 5.51
C SER A 43 -15.59 19.51 4.94
N THR A 44 -15.36 18.93 3.77
CA THR A 44 -16.10 17.74 3.36
C THR A 44 -15.69 16.58 4.26
N ALA A 45 -16.47 15.51 4.34
CA ALA A 45 -16.18 14.34 5.18
C ALA A 45 -14.79 13.70 4.94
N THR A 46 -14.10 14.10 3.86
CA THR A 46 -12.77 13.61 3.45
C THR A 46 -11.64 14.62 3.66
N GLN A 47 -11.92 15.84 4.11
CA GLN A 47 -10.90 16.88 4.28
C GLN A 47 -10.35 16.83 5.70
N SER A 48 -9.05 16.55 5.87
CA SER A 48 -8.36 16.70 7.15
C SER A 48 -8.21 18.19 7.50
N LEU A 49 -8.58 18.56 8.72
CA LEU A 49 -8.30 19.88 9.25
C LEU A 49 -6.91 19.88 9.89
N ASP A 50 -6.19 20.99 9.79
CA ASP A 50 -4.93 21.17 10.48
C ASP A 50 -5.12 21.38 11.99
N GLU A 51 -4.05 21.21 12.74
CA GLU A 51 -4.03 21.29 14.20
C GLU A 51 -4.48 22.67 14.72
N GLU A 52 -4.03 23.74 14.04
CA GLU A 52 -4.38 25.12 14.40
C GLU A 52 -5.89 25.37 14.25
N THR A 53 -6.49 24.85 13.18
CA THR A 53 -7.94 24.95 12.94
C THR A 53 -8.74 24.18 13.99
N PHE A 54 -8.29 23.00 14.42
CA PHE A 54 -8.91 22.25 15.50
C PHE A 54 -8.81 22.97 16.84
N ALA A 55 -7.64 23.53 17.17
CA ALA A 55 -7.44 24.29 18.39
C ALA A 55 -8.35 25.53 18.43
N LEU A 56 -8.46 26.26 17.33
CA LEU A 56 -9.31 27.45 17.21
C LEU A 56 -10.80 27.12 17.38
N LEU A 57 -11.26 26.05 16.73
CA LEU A 57 -12.63 25.53 16.88
C LEU A 57 -12.93 25.11 18.31
N GLY A 58 -11.97 24.48 18.98
CA GLY A 58 -12.11 24.08 20.39
C GLY A 58 -12.29 25.28 21.32
N VAL A 59 -11.47 26.31 21.15
CA VAL A 59 -11.54 27.56 21.93
C VAL A 59 -12.91 28.26 21.73
N GLU A 60 -13.37 28.37 20.49
CA GLU A 60 -14.66 28.94 20.13
C GLU A 60 -15.84 28.17 20.76
N LEU A 61 -15.72 26.84 20.84
CA LEU A 61 -16.74 25.98 21.45
C LEU A 61 -16.62 25.87 22.97
N GLY A 62 -15.61 26.53 23.58
CA GLY A 62 -15.34 26.51 25.01
C GLY A 62 -14.74 25.18 25.51
N TYR A 63 -14.09 24.43 24.63
CA TYR A 63 -13.33 23.24 24.96
C TYR A 63 -11.81 23.51 24.87
N LYS A 64 -11.05 22.90 25.76
CA LYS A 64 -9.60 22.83 25.61
C LYS A 64 -9.30 21.64 24.69
N VAL A 65 -8.91 21.91 23.45
CA VAL A 65 -8.46 20.89 22.51
C VAL A 65 -6.98 20.65 22.77
N GLN A 66 -6.61 19.41 22.94
CA GLN A 66 -5.25 18.94 22.98
C GLN A 66 -5.11 17.93 21.84
N VAL A 67 -4.20 18.20 20.91
CA VAL A 67 -3.82 17.22 19.89
C VAL A 67 -2.76 16.34 20.51
N VAL A 68 -3.03 15.05 20.57
CA VAL A 68 -2.15 14.05 21.15
C VAL A 68 -1.61 13.21 20.00
N SER A 69 -0.29 13.10 19.90
CA SER A 69 0.33 12.21 18.93
C SER A 69 0.15 10.75 19.34
N PRO A 70 0.25 9.78 18.42
CA PRO A 70 0.24 8.36 18.79
C PRO A 70 1.33 8.00 19.80
N GLU A 71 2.46 8.70 19.76
CA GLU A 71 3.58 8.52 20.68
C GLU A 71 3.22 9.04 22.09
N ASP A 72 2.50 10.16 22.18
CA ASP A 72 2.02 10.71 23.47
C ASP A 72 0.92 9.83 24.08
N GLU A 73 0.00 9.28 23.26
CA GLU A 73 -1.01 8.31 23.72
C GLU A 73 -0.33 7.05 24.29
N GLU A 74 0.72 6.57 23.62
CA GLU A 74 1.50 5.43 24.09
C GLU A 74 2.23 5.75 25.40
N ARG A 75 2.84 6.94 25.51
CA ARG A 75 3.49 7.42 26.73
C ARG A 75 2.50 7.55 27.89
N GLU A 76 1.31 8.12 27.67
CA GLU A 76 0.26 8.20 28.67
C GLU A 76 -0.23 6.81 29.10
N LEU A 77 -0.37 5.89 28.16
CA LEU A 77 -0.71 4.51 28.44
C LEU A 77 0.33 3.87 29.38
N LEU A 78 1.62 3.95 29.05
CA LEU A 78 2.71 3.34 29.82
C LEU A 78 2.86 4.00 31.19
N SER A 79 2.74 5.32 31.30
CA SER A 79 2.79 6.02 32.56
C SER A 79 1.66 5.60 33.52
N SER A 80 0.51 5.14 33.00
CA SER A 80 -0.57 4.57 33.79
C SER A 80 -0.21 3.22 34.46
N PHE A 81 0.93 2.65 34.11
CA PHE A 81 1.52 1.42 34.69
C PHE A 81 2.86 1.68 35.39
N ASP A 82 3.17 2.94 35.67
CA ASP A 82 4.44 3.39 36.27
C ASP A 82 5.68 3.04 35.38
N ILE A 83 5.49 3.00 34.08
CA ILE A 83 6.56 2.78 33.08
C ILE A 83 6.84 4.11 32.39
N ASP A 84 8.04 4.67 32.62
CA ASP A 84 8.51 5.92 32.00
C ASP A 84 9.93 5.75 31.45
N PHE A 85 10.00 5.45 30.16
CA PHE A 85 11.27 5.22 29.48
C PHE A 85 12.13 6.48 29.32
N ASP A 86 11.54 7.67 29.32
CA ASP A 86 12.27 8.93 29.22
C ASP A 86 12.98 9.23 30.55
N ALA A 87 12.27 9.02 31.67
CA ALA A 87 12.85 9.15 32.99
C ALA A 87 13.96 8.12 33.26
N GLU A 88 13.79 6.87 32.76
CA GLU A 88 14.84 5.85 32.82
C GLU A 88 16.10 6.28 32.03
N LEU A 89 15.92 6.83 30.84
CA LEU A 89 17.03 7.28 29.98
C LEU A 89 17.77 8.49 30.62
N GLU A 90 17.06 9.43 31.23
CA GLU A 90 17.65 10.56 31.93
C GLU A 90 18.39 10.16 33.22
N ALA A 91 17.99 9.04 33.82
CA ALA A 91 18.63 8.51 35.03
C ALA A 91 19.89 7.67 34.75
N GLU A 92 20.11 7.28 33.49
CA GLU A 92 21.30 6.49 33.08
C GLU A 92 22.57 7.33 33.13
N GLY A 93 23.61 6.80 33.79
CA GLY A 93 24.93 7.39 33.80
C GLY A 93 25.76 6.92 32.60
N ASP A 94 26.74 7.76 32.17
CA ASP A 94 27.71 7.34 31.13
C ASP A 94 28.50 6.07 31.49
N GLU A 95 28.58 5.74 32.79
CA GLU A 95 29.28 4.56 33.31
C GLU A 95 28.54 3.25 33.03
N ASP A 96 27.21 3.30 32.77
CA ASP A 96 26.38 2.14 32.49
C ASP A 96 26.31 1.82 30.99
N LEU A 97 26.87 2.68 30.14
CA LEU A 97 26.80 2.56 28.69
C LEU A 97 28.00 1.80 28.12
N GLU A 98 27.71 0.73 27.38
CA GLU A 98 28.69 -0.07 26.64
C GLU A 98 28.54 0.11 25.14
N VAL A 99 29.64 -0.08 24.38
CA VAL A 99 29.62 -0.02 22.93
C VAL A 99 28.82 -1.21 22.38
N ARG A 100 27.80 -0.93 21.57
CA ARG A 100 26.98 -1.95 20.92
C ARG A 100 27.35 -2.13 19.44
N PRO A 101 27.10 -3.29 18.84
CA PRO A 101 27.26 -3.50 17.42
C PRO A 101 26.41 -2.52 16.58
N PRO A 102 26.94 -2.01 15.45
CA PRO A 102 26.13 -1.22 14.53
C PRO A 102 25.07 -2.12 13.86
N VAL A 103 23.86 -1.56 13.71
CA VAL A 103 22.78 -2.16 12.95
C VAL A 103 22.77 -1.56 11.55
N VAL A 104 22.93 -2.40 10.55
CA VAL A 104 23.14 -1.99 9.15
C VAL A 104 22.03 -2.53 8.27
N THR A 105 21.31 -1.67 7.58
CA THR A 105 20.30 -2.09 6.60
C THR A 105 20.84 -1.98 5.18
N VAL A 106 20.64 -3.03 4.38
CA VAL A 106 21.04 -3.06 2.97
C VAL A 106 19.85 -2.69 2.08
N MET A 107 19.98 -1.61 1.32
CA MET A 107 18.95 -1.05 0.46
C MET A 107 19.44 -0.87 -0.98
N GLY A 108 18.50 -0.66 -1.90
CA GLY A 108 18.80 -0.41 -3.32
C GLY A 108 17.79 -1.09 -4.24
N HIS A 109 17.98 -0.92 -5.55
CA HIS A 109 17.08 -1.44 -6.57
C HIS A 109 17.05 -2.98 -6.63
N VAL A 110 15.96 -3.54 -7.19
CA VAL A 110 15.89 -4.96 -7.56
C VAL A 110 17.03 -5.28 -8.53
N ASP A 111 17.55 -6.49 -8.46
CA ASP A 111 18.65 -6.98 -9.33
C ASP A 111 20.01 -6.26 -9.17
N HIS A 112 20.17 -5.27 -8.28
CA HIS A 112 21.47 -4.68 -7.97
C HIS A 112 22.38 -5.62 -7.16
N GLY A 113 21.85 -6.76 -6.70
CA GLY A 113 22.61 -7.83 -6.07
C GLY A 113 22.74 -7.70 -4.55
N LYS A 114 21.77 -7.07 -3.87
CA LYS A 114 21.71 -6.95 -2.40
C LYS A 114 21.83 -8.29 -1.69
N THR A 115 20.92 -9.23 -1.98
CA THR A 115 20.91 -10.55 -1.35
C THR A 115 22.21 -11.31 -1.62
N ARG A 116 22.75 -11.21 -2.85
CA ARG A 116 24.05 -11.81 -3.20
C ARG A 116 25.22 -11.16 -2.45
N LEU A 117 25.15 -9.83 -2.19
CA LEU A 117 26.14 -9.14 -1.37
C LEU A 117 26.08 -9.65 0.09
N LEU A 118 24.87 -9.79 0.63
CA LEU A 118 24.65 -10.33 1.97
C LEU A 118 25.10 -11.80 2.08
N ASP A 119 24.87 -12.62 1.03
CA ASP A 119 25.38 -13.98 0.98
C ASP A 119 26.90 -14.04 0.97
N ALA A 120 27.56 -13.13 0.23
CA ALA A 120 29.03 -13.03 0.25
C ALA A 120 29.56 -12.63 1.64
N ILE A 121 28.86 -11.72 2.35
CA ILE A 121 29.18 -11.32 3.71
C ILE A 121 28.99 -12.48 4.70
N ARG A 122 27.85 -13.20 4.60
CA ARG A 122 27.53 -14.37 5.47
C ARG A 122 28.32 -15.63 5.13
N LYS A 123 28.91 -15.69 3.94
CA LYS A 123 29.50 -16.91 3.34
C LYS A 123 28.45 -18.03 3.21
N SER A 124 27.23 -17.68 2.79
CA SER A 124 26.06 -18.55 2.58
C SER A 124 25.48 -18.38 1.17
N ASP A 125 24.47 -19.17 0.81
CA ASP A 125 23.79 -19.10 -0.49
C ASP A 125 22.26 -19.13 -0.29
N VAL A 126 21.73 -18.09 0.34
CA VAL A 126 20.28 -17.95 0.61
C VAL A 126 19.50 -17.62 -0.67
N VAL A 127 20.14 -16.94 -1.63
CA VAL A 127 19.53 -16.67 -2.95
C VAL A 127 19.00 -17.91 -3.63
N ALA A 128 19.66 -19.06 -3.45
CA ALA A 128 19.24 -20.33 -4.06
C ALA A 128 17.93 -20.88 -3.50
N ASP A 129 17.61 -20.54 -2.26
CA ASP A 129 16.43 -21.04 -1.54
C ASP A 129 15.21 -20.10 -1.65
N GLU A 130 15.41 -18.85 -2.08
CA GLU A 130 14.33 -17.87 -2.23
C GLU A 130 13.45 -18.12 -3.45
N HIS A 131 12.12 -18.15 -3.25
CA HIS A 131 11.15 -18.28 -4.34
C HIS A 131 11.22 -17.09 -5.30
N GLY A 132 11.53 -17.37 -6.56
CA GLY A 132 11.69 -16.34 -7.60
C GLY A 132 13.03 -15.60 -7.56
N GLY A 133 13.96 -15.98 -6.66
CA GLY A 133 15.29 -15.37 -6.53
C GLY A 133 15.25 -13.92 -6.03
N ILE A 134 14.18 -13.54 -5.33
CA ILE A 134 13.98 -12.21 -4.75
C ILE A 134 13.67 -12.32 -3.26
N THR A 135 14.29 -11.45 -2.46
CA THR A 135 13.99 -11.35 -1.03
C THR A 135 12.60 -10.75 -0.83
N GLN A 136 11.74 -11.45 -0.09
CA GLN A 136 10.36 -11.06 0.21
C GLN A 136 10.09 -10.93 1.71
N HIS A 137 11.03 -11.34 2.56
CA HIS A 137 10.98 -11.26 4.02
C HIS A 137 12.08 -10.34 4.53
N ILE A 138 11.90 -9.78 5.73
CA ILE A 138 12.98 -9.07 6.39
C ILE A 138 13.84 -10.11 7.13
N GLY A 139 15.09 -10.25 6.71
CA GLY A 139 16.09 -11.06 7.41
C GLY A 139 16.91 -10.20 8.37
N ALA A 140 17.27 -10.74 9.52
CA ALA A 140 18.22 -10.10 10.43
C ALA A 140 19.21 -11.13 10.98
N TYR A 141 20.49 -10.78 10.96
CA TYR A 141 21.57 -11.66 11.42
C TYR A 141 22.79 -10.85 11.86
N GLN A 142 23.66 -11.46 12.63
CA GLN A 142 24.88 -10.86 13.14
C GLN A 142 26.11 -11.58 12.61
N ILE A 143 27.15 -10.83 12.25
CA ILE A 143 28.44 -11.37 11.85
C ILE A 143 29.55 -10.83 12.74
N LEU A 144 30.66 -11.56 12.80
CA LEU A 144 31.91 -11.13 13.41
C LEU A 144 32.86 -10.71 12.30
N HIS A 145 33.50 -9.55 12.47
CA HIS A 145 34.53 -9.03 11.58
C HIS A 145 35.72 -8.54 12.39
N GLU A 146 36.93 -8.90 11.97
CA GLU A 146 38.16 -8.43 12.61
C GLU A 146 38.48 -7.01 12.16
N HIS A 147 38.42 -6.06 13.08
CA HIS A 147 38.75 -4.66 12.87
C HIS A 147 39.83 -4.22 13.87
N GLU A 148 40.93 -3.68 13.37
CA GLU A 148 42.09 -3.23 14.20
C GLU A 148 42.60 -4.31 15.19
N GLY A 149 42.52 -5.59 14.82
CA GLY A 149 42.98 -6.71 15.64
C GLY A 149 42.00 -7.12 16.75
N THR A 150 40.76 -6.64 16.73
CA THR A 150 39.68 -7.03 17.63
C THR A 150 38.46 -7.52 16.83
N ASP A 151 37.81 -8.59 17.31
CA ASP A 151 36.58 -9.06 16.71
C ASP A 151 35.43 -8.12 17.07
N ARG A 152 34.80 -7.50 16.09
CA ARG A 152 33.62 -6.65 16.24
C ARG A 152 32.42 -7.27 15.58
N SER A 153 31.28 -7.23 16.25
CA SER A 153 30.00 -7.68 15.69
C SER A 153 29.35 -6.58 14.85
N ILE A 154 28.73 -6.97 13.74
CA ILE A 154 27.90 -6.09 12.90
C ILE A 154 26.57 -6.80 12.69
N THR A 155 25.45 -6.12 12.93
CA THR A 155 24.11 -6.66 12.71
C THR A 155 23.56 -6.17 11.37
N PHE A 156 23.19 -7.10 10.51
CA PHE A 156 22.61 -6.80 9.20
C PHE A 156 21.10 -7.01 9.19
N ILE A 157 20.40 -6.10 8.53
CA ILE A 157 18.97 -6.24 8.20
C ILE A 157 18.85 -6.25 6.67
N ASP A 158 18.35 -7.37 6.14
CA ASP A 158 18.03 -7.51 4.72
C ASP A 158 16.60 -7.01 4.46
N THR A 159 16.45 -6.11 3.50
CA THR A 159 15.14 -5.58 3.12
C THR A 159 14.83 -5.88 1.65
N PRO A 160 13.58 -6.24 1.34
CA PRO A 160 13.16 -6.43 -0.05
C PRO A 160 13.36 -5.16 -0.88
N GLY A 161 13.91 -5.34 -2.10
CA GLY A 161 14.16 -4.22 -3.01
C GLY A 161 12.95 -3.73 -3.78
N HIS A 162 11.89 -4.53 -3.83
CA HIS A 162 10.73 -4.29 -4.66
C HIS A 162 9.84 -3.15 -4.14
N GLU A 163 9.24 -2.40 -5.05
CA GLU A 163 8.30 -1.29 -4.77
C GLU A 163 7.15 -1.68 -3.80
N ALA A 164 6.59 -2.88 -3.97
CA ALA A 164 5.54 -3.38 -3.08
C ALA A 164 5.93 -3.38 -1.58
N PHE A 165 7.23 -3.43 -1.26
CA PHE A 165 7.74 -3.54 0.10
C PHE A 165 8.26 -2.20 0.67
N THR A 166 7.74 -1.05 0.22
CA THR A 166 8.14 0.28 0.73
C THR A 166 8.01 0.38 2.25
N ALA A 167 6.92 -0.14 2.85
CA ALA A 167 6.74 -0.13 4.30
C ALA A 167 7.87 -0.88 5.05
N MET A 168 8.37 -1.99 4.48
CA MET A 168 9.50 -2.74 5.04
C MET A 168 10.81 -1.94 4.96
N ARG A 169 11.06 -1.19 3.87
CA ARG A 169 12.23 -0.33 3.75
C ARG A 169 12.21 0.84 4.74
N VAL A 170 11.06 1.49 4.89
CA VAL A 170 10.86 2.55 5.90
C VAL A 170 11.13 2.02 7.30
N ARG A 171 10.64 0.83 7.60
CA ARG A 171 10.86 0.17 8.88
C ARG A 171 12.34 -0.17 9.08
N GLY A 172 12.99 -0.74 8.07
CA GLY A 172 14.43 -1.00 8.09
C GLY A 172 15.22 0.28 8.39
N ALA A 173 14.96 1.38 7.69
CA ALA A 173 15.64 2.66 7.91
C ALA A 173 15.46 3.21 9.33
N LYS A 174 14.28 3.05 9.95
CA LYS A 174 13.99 3.55 11.31
C LYS A 174 14.71 2.79 12.43
N VAL A 175 15.08 1.55 12.20
CA VAL A 175 15.70 0.68 13.21
C VAL A 175 17.21 0.54 13.02
N THR A 176 17.76 1.13 11.98
CA THR A 176 19.16 1.01 11.58
C THR A 176 19.98 2.21 12.02
N ASP A 177 21.26 1.97 12.20
CA ASP A 177 22.26 3.01 12.48
C ASP A 177 22.94 3.49 11.19
N ILE A 178 23.14 2.58 10.21
CA ILE A 178 23.81 2.85 8.93
C ILE A 178 23.06 2.15 7.81
N VAL A 179 22.96 2.81 6.65
CA VAL A 179 22.41 2.20 5.43
C VAL A 179 23.53 1.91 4.44
N ILE A 180 23.61 0.67 3.94
CA ILE A 180 24.40 0.35 2.75
C ILE A 180 23.49 0.49 1.53
N LEU A 181 23.78 1.49 0.69
CA LEU A 181 23.07 1.69 -0.57
C LEU A 181 23.79 0.94 -1.69
N VAL A 182 23.19 -0.14 -2.18
CA VAL A 182 23.75 -0.97 -3.25
C VAL A 182 23.31 -0.47 -4.62
N VAL A 183 24.28 -0.11 -5.46
CA VAL A 183 24.03 0.35 -6.83
C VAL A 183 24.87 -0.49 -7.80
N ALA A 184 24.25 -1.04 -8.85
CA ALA A 184 24.96 -1.82 -9.84
C ALA A 184 25.70 -0.91 -10.82
N ALA A 185 27.01 -1.18 -11.03
CA ALA A 185 27.89 -0.37 -11.88
C ALA A 185 27.53 -0.44 -13.38
N ASP A 186 26.80 -1.47 -13.79
CA ASP A 186 26.33 -1.69 -15.17
C ASP A 186 24.99 -0.98 -15.46
N ASP A 187 24.11 -0.82 -14.46
CA ASP A 187 22.76 -0.25 -14.63
C ASP A 187 22.70 1.26 -14.32
N GLY A 188 23.26 1.67 -13.19
CA GLY A 188 23.20 3.06 -12.72
C GLY A 188 22.18 3.29 -11.61
N VAL A 189 21.90 4.57 -11.34
CA VAL A 189 20.90 4.97 -10.33
C VAL A 189 19.49 4.78 -10.90
N MET A 190 18.72 3.93 -10.25
CA MET A 190 17.35 3.56 -10.62
C MET A 190 16.31 4.18 -9.68
N PRO A 191 15.01 4.27 -10.05
CA PRO A 191 13.99 4.92 -9.21
C PRO A 191 13.91 4.39 -7.76
N GLN A 192 14.03 3.07 -7.57
CA GLN A 192 14.03 2.46 -6.23
C GLN A 192 15.33 2.75 -5.46
N THR A 193 16.43 3.07 -6.14
CA THR A 193 17.66 3.55 -5.49
C THR A 193 17.43 4.95 -4.91
N VAL A 194 16.76 5.82 -5.67
CA VAL A 194 16.39 7.17 -5.21
C VAL A 194 15.40 7.09 -4.04
N GLU A 195 14.42 6.20 -4.12
CA GLU A 195 13.48 5.95 -3.01
C GLU A 195 14.21 5.50 -1.74
N ALA A 196 15.13 4.52 -1.86
CA ALA A 196 15.93 4.03 -0.74
C ALA A 196 16.78 5.14 -0.11
N LEU A 197 17.41 5.97 -0.96
CA LEU A 197 18.16 7.15 -0.54
C LEU A 197 17.27 8.13 0.25
N ASN A 198 16.09 8.46 -0.27
CA ASN A 198 15.16 9.36 0.40
C ASN A 198 14.73 8.83 1.78
N HIS A 199 14.52 7.51 1.90
CA HIS A 199 14.18 6.90 3.19
C HIS A 199 15.33 6.98 4.19
N ALA A 200 16.57 6.74 3.76
CA ALA A 200 17.76 6.87 4.62
C ALA A 200 17.96 8.33 5.07
N GLN A 201 17.83 9.29 4.16
CA GLN A 201 17.92 10.72 4.47
C GLN A 201 16.81 11.18 5.41
N ALA A 202 15.56 10.73 5.19
CA ALA A 202 14.44 11.05 6.08
C ALA A 202 14.60 10.46 7.49
N ALA A 203 15.28 9.32 7.61
CA ALA A 203 15.64 8.73 8.90
C ALA A 203 16.86 9.40 9.55
N GLY A 204 17.61 10.24 8.82
CA GLY A 204 18.79 10.93 9.33
C GLY A 204 19.99 10.02 9.58
N VAL A 205 20.06 8.85 8.93
CA VAL A 205 21.13 7.87 9.12
C VAL A 205 22.22 8.01 8.07
N PRO A 206 23.52 7.82 8.44
CA PRO A 206 24.63 7.85 7.48
C PRO A 206 24.50 6.72 6.45
N ILE A 207 25.06 6.99 5.26
CA ILE A 207 24.95 6.09 4.10
C ILE A 207 26.36 5.72 3.65
N VAL A 208 26.60 4.42 3.47
CA VAL A 208 27.76 3.86 2.77
C VAL A 208 27.30 3.33 1.41
N VAL A 209 27.97 3.71 0.33
CA VAL A 209 27.58 3.28 -1.02
C VAL A 209 28.42 2.08 -1.47
N ALA A 210 27.77 0.97 -1.76
CA ALA A 210 28.38 -0.22 -2.37
C ALA A 210 28.09 -0.22 -3.88
N VAL A 211 29.10 0.12 -4.69
CA VAL A 211 29.03 0.06 -6.15
C VAL A 211 29.32 -1.38 -6.58
N ASN A 212 28.25 -2.14 -6.81
CA ASN A 212 28.33 -3.60 -7.06
C ASN A 212 28.44 -3.94 -8.54
N LYS A 213 28.80 -5.20 -8.82
CA LYS A 213 28.95 -5.77 -10.18
C LYS A 213 30.08 -5.14 -10.99
N ILE A 214 31.17 -4.74 -10.35
CA ILE A 214 32.36 -4.20 -11.06
C ILE A 214 33.04 -5.22 -11.99
N ASP A 215 32.69 -6.51 -11.84
CA ASP A 215 33.16 -7.61 -12.67
C ASP A 215 32.44 -7.71 -14.02
N LYS A 216 31.36 -6.98 -14.24
CA LYS A 216 30.62 -7.00 -15.50
C LYS A 216 31.27 -6.14 -16.58
N GLU A 217 31.13 -6.59 -17.82
CA GLU A 217 31.51 -5.80 -19.00
C GLU A 217 30.61 -4.56 -19.10
N GLY A 218 31.20 -3.38 -19.20
CA GLY A 218 30.47 -2.11 -19.22
C GLY A 218 30.26 -1.48 -17.84
N ALA A 219 30.73 -2.09 -16.75
CA ALA A 219 30.69 -1.49 -15.41
C ALA A 219 31.43 -0.15 -15.40
N ASN A 220 30.80 0.89 -14.85
CA ASN A 220 31.36 2.24 -14.76
C ASN A 220 31.08 2.86 -13.39
N PRO A 221 31.94 2.61 -12.37
CA PRO A 221 31.79 3.17 -11.03
C PRO A 221 31.79 4.69 -10.99
N GLU A 222 32.61 5.35 -11.84
CA GLU A 222 32.69 6.82 -11.90
C GLU A 222 31.34 7.46 -12.31
N LYS A 223 30.62 6.80 -13.23
CA LYS A 223 29.27 7.25 -13.61
C LYS A 223 28.33 7.24 -12.40
N ILE A 224 28.41 6.20 -11.55
CA ILE A 224 27.58 6.07 -10.37
C ILE A 224 27.91 7.18 -9.35
N ARG A 225 29.22 7.45 -9.11
CA ARG A 225 29.66 8.55 -8.23
C ARG A 225 29.09 9.88 -8.71
N GLY A 226 29.19 10.16 -10.02
CA GLY A 226 28.62 11.37 -10.63
C GLY A 226 27.11 11.47 -10.45
N GLN A 227 26.35 10.39 -10.72
CA GLN A 227 24.90 10.37 -10.56
C GLN A 227 24.47 10.58 -9.10
N LEU A 228 25.10 9.91 -8.13
CA LEU A 228 24.73 10.03 -6.71
C LEU A 228 25.10 11.40 -6.13
N THR A 229 26.13 12.05 -6.67
CA THR A 229 26.46 13.43 -6.30
C THR A 229 25.33 14.41 -6.63
N GLU A 230 24.57 14.18 -7.71
CA GLU A 230 23.37 14.99 -8.04
C GLU A 230 22.26 14.86 -6.98
N TYR A 231 22.24 13.75 -6.23
CA TYR A 231 21.32 13.51 -5.12
C TYR A 231 21.88 13.85 -3.74
N GLY A 232 23.07 14.52 -3.70
CA GLY A 232 23.66 14.99 -2.45
C GLY A 232 24.61 14.00 -1.76
N LEU A 233 24.88 12.83 -2.34
CA LEU A 233 25.90 11.90 -1.85
C LEU A 233 27.23 12.19 -2.56
N VAL A 234 28.10 12.94 -1.88
CA VAL A 234 29.40 13.34 -2.43
C VAL A 234 30.48 12.39 -1.91
N PRO A 235 31.21 11.69 -2.79
CA PRO A 235 32.32 10.83 -2.38
C PRO A 235 33.40 11.60 -1.62
N GLU A 236 34.11 10.93 -0.69
CA GLU A 236 35.25 11.48 0.00
C GLU A 236 36.35 11.94 -0.96
N GLU A 237 36.56 11.24 -2.08
CA GLU A 237 37.49 11.59 -3.15
C GLU A 237 37.20 12.96 -3.78
N TYR A 238 35.92 13.40 -3.73
CA TYR A 238 35.48 14.72 -4.22
C TYR A 238 35.29 15.74 -3.11
N GLY A 239 35.75 15.40 -1.89
CA GLY A 239 35.69 16.28 -0.71
C GLY A 239 34.35 16.21 0.04
N GLY A 240 33.59 15.17 -0.14
CA GLY A 240 32.38 14.85 0.63
C GLY A 240 32.68 14.03 1.87
N ASP A 241 31.63 13.48 2.46
CA ASP A 241 31.63 12.70 3.70
C ASP A 241 31.06 11.26 3.51
N THR A 242 30.71 10.91 2.28
CA THR A 242 30.12 9.60 1.99
C THR A 242 31.17 8.63 1.48
N MET A 243 31.26 7.46 2.11
CA MET A 243 32.17 6.40 1.68
C MET A 243 31.56 5.61 0.51
N PHE A 244 32.37 5.43 -0.55
CA PHE A 244 32.03 4.62 -1.72
C PHE A 244 33.00 3.47 -1.83
N VAL A 245 32.48 2.24 -1.90
CA VAL A 245 33.28 1.03 -2.05
C VAL A 245 32.84 0.27 -3.30
N ASP A 246 33.80 0.01 -4.20
CA ASP A 246 33.58 -0.72 -5.43
C ASP A 246 33.70 -2.22 -5.17
N VAL A 247 32.58 -2.99 -5.30
CA VAL A 247 32.52 -4.38 -4.89
C VAL A 247 32.06 -5.31 -6.00
N SER A 248 32.48 -6.57 -5.94
CA SER A 248 31.86 -7.66 -6.68
C SER A 248 31.35 -8.71 -5.69
N ALA A 249 30.06 -8.69 -5.41
CA ALA A 249 29.41 -9.68 -4.57
C ALA A 249 29.56 -11.10 -5.11
N ARG A 250 29.61 -11.26 -6.45
CA ARG A 250 29.79 -12.56 -7.12
C ARG A 250 31.17 -13.16 -6.88
N ASN A 251 32.20 -12.35 -6.94
CA ASN A 251 33.59 -12.80 -6.86
C ASN A 251 34.20 -12.58 -5.46
N GLY A 252 33.44 -12.01 -4.51
CA GLY A 252 33.92 -11.69 -3.17
C GLY A 252 35.00 -10.60 -3.13
N VAL A 253 35.01 -9.69 -4.12
CA VAL A 253 36.01 -8.61 -4.19
C VAL A 253 35.56 -7.44 -3.34
N ASN A 254 36.47 -6.92 -2.51
CA ASN A 254 36.33 -5.73 -1.64
C ASN A 254 35.16 -5.83 -0.62
N ILE A 255 34.76 -7.05 -0.25
CA ILE A 255 33.73 -7.24 0.79
C ILE A 255 34.26 -6.82 2.17
N GLU A 256 35.50 -7.18 2.49
CA GLU A 256 36.15 -6.79 3.74
C GLU A 256 36.31 -5.26 3.82
N GLU A 257 36.68 -4.59 2.72
CA GLU A 257 36.78 -3.13 2.64
C GLU A 257 35.43 -2.44 2.86
N LEU A 258 34.34 -3.06 2.41
CA LEU A 258 32.98 -2.55 2.67
C LEU A 258 32.64 -2.63 4.16
N LEU A 259 33.01 -3.72 4.84
CA LEU A 259 32.79 -3.90 6.28
C LEU A 259 33.62 -2.90 7.10
N GLU A 260 34.87 -2.66 6.69
CA GLU A 260 35.72 -1.63 7.25
C GLU A 260 35.10 -0.23 7.10
N ALA A 261 34.60 0.12 5.92
CA ALA A 261 33.92 1.39 5.66
C ALA A 261 32.71 1.59 6.58
N VAL A 262 31.95 0.53 6.82
CA VAL A 262 30.80 0.56 7.75
C VAL A 262 31.24 0.82 9.18
N LEU A 263 32.28 0.13 9.68
CA LEU A 263 32.78 0.31 11.03
C LEU A 263 33.40 1.70 11.22
N LEU A 264 34.17 2.19 10.24
CA LEU A 264 34.71 3.54 10.26
C LEU A 264 33.61 4.62 10.30
N THR A 265 32.53 4.41 9.52
CA THR A 265 31.37 5.31 9.54
C THR A 265 30.67 5.27 10.91
N ALA A 266 30.52 4.08 11.51
CA ALA A 266 29.94 3.93 12.84
C ALA A 266 30.74 4.70 13.90
N ASP A 267 32.04 4.53 13.89
CA ASP A 267 32.93 5.13 14.89
C ASP A 267 33.08 6.66 14.71
N ALA A 268 33.05 7.16 13.47
CA ALA A 268 33.21 8.57 13.17
C ALA A 268 31.93 9.40 13.32
N ALA A 269 30.78 8.85 12.98
CA ALA A 269 29.53 9.62 12.85
C ALA A 269 28.49 9.34 13.95
N LEU A 270 28.64 8.26 14.74
CA LEU A 270 27.58 7.79 15.64
C LEU A 270 28.08 7.56 17.07
N ASP A 271 27.19 7.77 18.03
CA ASP A 271 27.37 7.30 19.41
C ASP A 271 26.71 5.92 19.56
N MET A 272 27.54 4.87 19.42
CA MET A 272 27.11 3.47 19.42
C MET A 272 27.12 2.88 20.83
N ARG A 273 26.43 3.53 21.79
CA ARG A 273 26.38 3.07 23.19
C ARG A 273 24.99 2.71 23.61
N ALA A 274 24.85 1.67 24.43
CA ALA A 274 23.60 1.25 25.07
C ALA A 274 23.89 0.60 26.41
N ASN A 275 22.94 0.67 27.34
CA ASN A 275 23.04 0.00 28.63
C ASN A 275 22.57 -1.46 28.50
N PRO A 276 23.45 -2.48 28.67
CA PRO A 276 23.06 -3.89 28.62
C PRO A 276 22.46 -4.38 29.94
N ASN A 277 22.66 -3.66 31.06
CA ASN A 277 22.33 -4.14 32.41
C ASN A 277 20.91 -3.75 32.87
N LYS A 278 20.00 -3.51 31.94
CA LYS A 278 18.58 -3.20 32.22
C LYS A 278 17.63 -4.16 31.50
N ASP A 279 16.35 -4.02 31.80
CA ASP A 279 15.28 -4.72 31.11
C ASP A 279 15.30 -4.43 29.62
N ALA A 280 15.18 -5.49 28.80
CA ALA A 280 15.29 -5.33 27.35
C ALA A 280 14.11 -4.56 26.76
N ARG A 281 14.46 -3.71 25.79
CA ARG A 281 13.51 -3.09 24.87
C ARG A 281 14.05 -3.08 23.44
N GLY A 282 13.14 -3.05 22.49
CA GLY A 282 13.51 -3.04 21.08
C GLY A 282 12.29 -3.12 20.18
N ILE A 283 12.48 -3.66 18.97
CA ILE A 283 11.47 -3.67 17.92
C ILE A 283 11.30 -5.08 17.35
N ALA A 284 10.06 -5.47 17.06
CA ALA A 284 9.75 -6.67 16.30
C ALA A 284 9.99 -6.38 14.80
N ILE A 285 10.97 -7.07 14.22
CA ILE A 285 11.33 -6.93 12.80
C ILE A 285 10.31 -7.66 11.93
N GLU A 286 10.04 -8.91 12.28
CA GLU A 286 9.17 -9.82 11.56
C GLU A 286 8.48 -10.77 12.52
N ALA A 287 7.30 -11.28 12.16
CA ALA A 287 6.62 -12.28 12.98
C ALA A 287 5.78 -13.23 12.14
N ASN A 288 5.76 -14.49 12.52
CA ASN A 288 5.04 -15.54 11.86
C ASN A 288 4.29 -16.46 12.83
N LEU A 289 3.41 -17.28 12.29
CA LEU A 289 2.70 -18.31 13.04
C LEU A 289 3.15 -19.70 12.58
N ASP A 290 4.05 -20.32 13.34
CA ASP A 290 4.52 -21.68 13.07
C ASP A 290 3.52 -22.72 13.60
N LYS A 291 3.28 -23.80 12.83
CA LYS A 291 2.31 -24.84 13.17
C LYS A 291 2.66 -25.62 14.46
N GLY A 292 3.96 -25.74 14.77
CA GLY A 292 4.44 -26.50 15.93
C GLY A 292 4.84 -25.63 17.10
N ARG A 293 5.46 -24.47 16.81
CA ARG A 293 6.05 -23.55 17.80
C ARG A 293 5.09 -22.45 18.24
N GLY A 294 4.01 -22.19 17.48
CA GLY A 294 3.05 -21.11 17.73
C GLY A 294 3.54 -19.77 17.18
N SER A 295 3.27 -18.68 17.89
CA SER A 295 3.74 -17.36 17.53
C SER A 295 5.26 -17.27 17.68
N VAL A 296 5.95 -16.90 16.62
CA VAL A 296 7.40 -16.67 16.54
C VAL A 296 7.61 -15.24 16.11
N ALA A 297 8.37 -14.47 16.84
CA ALA A 297 8.73 -13.10 16.48
C ALA A 297 10.24 -12.95 16.42
N THR A 298 10.76 -12.40 15.33
CA THR A 298 12.15 -11.94 15.23
C THR A 298 12.19 -10.52 15.77
N VAL A 299 12.90 -10.33 16.87
CA VAL A 299 13.03 -9.02 17.52
C VAL A 299 14.48 -8.56 17.48
N LEU A 300 14.68 -7.26 17.37
CA LEU A 300 15.98 -6.60 17.54
C LEU A 300 16.00 -5.92 18.90
N VAL A 301 16.90 -6.34 19.76
CA VAL A 301 17.13 -5.67 21.04
C VAL A 301 17.87 -4.38 20.79
N GLN A 302 17.33 -3.26 21.25
CA GLN A 302 17.97 -1.95 21.10
C GLN A 302 18.72 -1.54 22.36
N SER A 303 18.22 -1.93 23.53
CA SER A 303 18.78 -1.58 24.82
C SER A 303 18.36 -2.64 25.86
N GLY A 304 19.19 -2.85 26.87
CA GLY A 304 18.99 -3.91 27.86
C GLY A 304 19.35 -5.30 27.34
N THR A 305 19.17 -6.31 28.17
CA THR A 305 19.40 -7.71 27.81
C THR A 305 18.13 -8.53 28.02
N LEU A 306 17.70 -9.22 26.95
CA LEU A 306 16.55 -10.11 26.98
C LEU A 306 16.96 -11.52 27.42
N HIS A 307 16.25 -12.08 28.40
CA HIS A 307 16.54 -13.43 28.91
C HIS A 307 15.37 -14.38 28.68
N VAL A 308 15.69 -15.66 28.58
CA VAL A 308 14.66 -16.69 28.60
C VAL A 308 13.96 -16.67 29.97
N GLY A 309 12.64 -16.55 29.97
CA GLY A 309 11.84 -16.43 31.18
C GLY A 309 11.27 -15.05 31.41
N ASP A 310 11.79 -14.01 30.73
CA ASP A 310 11.25 -12.66 30.80
C ASP A 310 9.81 -12.59 30.27
N THR A 311 9.04 -11.70 30.86
CA THR A 311 7.70 -11.39 30.35
C THR A 311 7.79 -10.16 29.47
N ILE A 312 7.37 -10.30 28.22
CA ILE A 312 7.42 -9.20 27.23
C ILE A 312 6.04 -8.81 26.72
N VAL A 313 5.93 -7.55 26.34
CA VAL A 313 4.84 -7.00 25.54
C VAL A 313 5.43 -6.59 24.19
N ALA A 314 4.80 -7.00 23.10
CA ALA A 314 5.16 -6.62 21.75
C ALA A 314 3.90 -6.19 20.99
N GLY A 315 3.68 -4.89 20.82
CA GLY A 315 2.43 -4.37 20.28
C GLY A 315 1.22 -4.83 21.08
N THR A 316 0.31 -5.55 20.44
CA THR A 316 -0.88 -6.18 21.07
C THR A 316 -0.63 -7.61 21.56
N ALA A 317 0.56 -8.15 21.32
CA ALA A 317 0.95 -9.47 21.82
C ALA A 317 1.67 -9.34 23.16
N HIS A 318 1.53 -10.36 24.01
CA HIS A 318 2.25 -10.46 25.28
C HIS A 318 2.58 -11.92 25.56
N GLY A 319 3.52 -12.16 26.41
CA GLY A 319 3.82 -13.53 26.83
C GLY A 319 5.17 -13.66 27.51
N ARG A 320 5.42 -14.86 28.00
CA ARG A 320 6.70 -15.21 28.61
C ARG A 320 7.62 -15.84 27.58
N VAL A 321 8.83 -15.35 27.47
CA VAL A 321 9.87 -15.89 26.59
C VAL A 321 10.18 -17.33 27.01
N ARG A 322 9.78 -18.31 26.20
CA ARG A 322 9.99 -19.72 26.45
C ARG A 322 11.32 -20.22 25.93
N ALA A 323 11.73 -19.72 24.80
CA ALA A 323 13.01 -20.00 24.16
C ALA A 323 13.37 -18.86 23.23
N MET A 324 14.66 -18.67 23.03
CA MET A 324 15.21 -17.76 22.02
C MET A 324 16.15 -18.53 21.11
N PHE A 325 16.18 -18.15 19.85
CA PHE A 325 17.05 -18.73 18.84
C PHE A 325 17.80 -17.62 18.12
N ASP A 326 19.03 -17.89 17.76
CA ASP A 326 19.81 -17.01 16.90
C ASP A 326 19.46 -17.21 15.41
N GLU A 327 20.16 -16.54 14.52
CA GLU A 327 20.02 -16.62 13.08
C GLU A 327 20.31 -18.00 12.48
N ASN A 328 21.08 -18.84 13.19
CA ASN A 328 21.41 -20.22 12.78
C ASN A 328 20.39 -21.24 13.28
N GLY A 329 19.46 -20.81 14.15
CA GLY A 329 18.49 -21.68 14.83
C GLY A 329 19.04 -22.33 16.10
N ASP A 330 20.18 -21.90 16.61
CA ASP A 330 20.74 -22.35 17.86
C ASP A 330 20.05 -21.69 19.06
N VAL A 331 19.86 -22.45 20.13
CA VAL A 331 19.20 -21.96 21.35
C VAL A 331 20.15 -21.05 22.12
N ILE A 332 19.69 -19.86 22.44
CA ILE A 332 20.42 -18.89 23.26
C ILE A 332 19.63 -18.57 24.54
N SER A 333 20.34 -18.26 25.63
CA SER A 333 19.75 -17.90 26.93
C SER A 333 19.51 -16.41 27.11
N GLU A 334 20.30 -15.57 26.43
CA GLU A 334 20.31 -14.12 26.56
C GLU A 334 20.61 -13.43 25.22
N ALA A 335 20.12 -12.22 25.05
CA ALA A 335 20.35 -11.37 23.89
C ALA A 335 20.53 -9.92 24.33
N GLY A 336 21.75 -9.39 24.14
CA GLY A 336 22.10 -8.00 24.44
C GLY A 336 21.74 -7.03 23.33
N PRO A 337 22.15 -5.76 23.47
CA PRO A 337 21.88 -4.70 22.48
C PRO A 337 22.38 -5.03 21.07
N SER A 338 21.61 -4.61 20.07
CA SER A 338 21.85 -4.84 18.64
C SER A 338 21.81 -6.31 18.19
N ARG A 339 21.39 -7.25 19.05
CA ARG A 339 21.27 -8.65 18.68
C ARG A 339 19.87 -8.97 18.17
N PRO A 340 19.73 -9.49 16.93
CA PRO A 340 18.48 -10.02 16.44
C PRO A 340 18.26 -11.43 17.00
N VAL A 341 17.04 -11.73 17.47
CA VAL A 341 16.70 -13.06 18.01
C VAL A 341 15.28 -13.44 17.67
N GLN A 342 15.07 -14.74 17.46
CA GLN A 342 13.73 -15.31 17.35
C GLN A 342 13.20 -15.68 18.74
N VAL A 343 12.06 -15.12 19.11
CA VAL A 343 11.43 -15.31 20.42
C VAL A 343 10.18 -16.18 20.28
N LEU A 344 10.06 -17.17 21.16
CA LEU A 344 8.88 -18.02 21.31
C LEU A 344 8.17 -17.74 22.63
N GLY A 345 6.85 -17.82 22.63
CA GLY A 345 6.05 -17.72 23.85
C GLY A 345 5.02 -16.61 23.88
N LEU A 346 4.94 -15.83 22.80
CA LEU A 346 3.92 -14.78 22.65
C LEU A 346 2.51 -15.37 22.45
N SER A 347 1.51 -14.70 22.99
CA SER A 347 0.09 -15.07 22.88
C SER A 347 -0.45 -14.95 21.46
N ASN A 348 -0.01 -13.92 20.73
CA ASN A 348 -0.41 -13.60 19.38
C ASN A 348 0.82 -13.24 18.55
N VAL A 349 0.65 -13.12 17.23
CA VAL A 349 1.68 -12.62 16.32
C VAL A 349 1.70 -11.11 16.39
N PRO A 350 2.80 -10.46 16.85
CA PRO A 350 2.92 -9.00 16.83
C PRO A 350 3.00 -8.50 15.38
N ARG A 351 2.72 -7.21 15.17
CA ARG A 351 2.96 -6.58 13.88
C ARG A 351 4.45 -6.30 13.71
N ALA A 352 4.93 -6.40 12.51
CA ALA A 352 6.27 -5.95 12.20
C ALA A 352 6.38 -4.43 12.45
N GLY A 353 7.41 -4.01 13.17
CA GLY A 353 7.59 -2.62 13.63
C GLY A 353 7.00 -2.29 15.00
N ASP A 354 6.27 -3.22 15.63
CA ASP A 354 5.82 -3.02 17.01
C ASP A 354 7.01 -2.96 17.97
N THR A 355 6.98 -2.01 18.89
CA THR A 355 7.94 -1.95 19.99
C THR A 355 7.68 -3.07 20.97
N PHE A 356 8.76 -3.68 21.48
CA PHE A 356 8.68 -4.63 22.59
C PHE A 356 9.49 -4.12 23.78
N PHE A 357 9.08 -4.54 24.97
CA PHE A 357 9.80 -4.31 26.22
C PHE A 357 9.46 -5.38 27.26
N VAL A 358 10.37 -5.57 28.20
CA VAL A 358 10.18 -6.47 29.34
C VAL A 358 9.32 -5.79 30.39
N THR A 359 8.46 -6.58 31.05
CA THR A 359 7.62 -6.13 32.16
C THR A 359 7.84 -7.02 33.37
N GLY A 360 7.68 -6.47 34.57
CA GLY A 360 7.92 -7.19 35.81
C GLY A 360 6.96 -8.37 36.05
N ASP A 361 5.76 -8.36 35.45
CA ASP A 361 4.78 -9.42 35.62
C ASP A 361 3.86 -9.61 34.41
N GLU A 362 3.34 -10.83 34.25
CA GLU A 362 2.49 -11.24 33.13
C GLU A 362 1.11 -10.54 33.16
N ARG A 363 0.64 -10.12 34.33
CA ARG A 363 -0.66 -9.43 34.46
C ARG A 363 -0.58 -8.02 33.86
N THR A 364 0.47 -7.29 34.19
CA THR A 364 0.75 -5.96 33.63
C THR A 364 0.94 -6.04 32.11
N ALA A 365 1.75 -7.00 31.62
CA ALA A 365 1.92 -7.27 30.20
C ALA A 365 0.60 -7.48 29.46
N ARG A 366 -0.25 -8.31 30.02
CA ARG A 366 -1.58 -8.60 29.47
C ARG A 366 -2.47 -7.38 29.44
N GLN A 367 -2.52 -6.58 30.52
CA GLN A 367 -3.35 -5.38 30.60
C GLN A 367 -2.94 -4.32 29.58
N ILE A 368 -1.63 -4.13 29.36
CA ILE A 368 -1.11 -3.22 28.34
C ILE A 368 -1.53 -3.71 26.95
N ALA A 369 -1.33 -4.97 26.63
CA ALA A 369 -1.70 -5.57 25.35
C ALA A 369 -3.23 -5.44 25.08
N GLU A 370 -4.08 -5.73 26.07
CA GLU A 370 -5.53 -5.60 25.96
C GLU A 370 -5.97 -4.14 25.73
N LYS A 371 -5.31 -3.17 26.38
CA LYS A 371 -5.60 -1.73 26.16
C LYS A 371 -5.20 -1.30 24.75
N ARG A 372 -4.02 -1.71 24.25
CA ARG A 372 -3.59 -1.44 22.87
C ARG A 372 -4.55 -2.07 21.86
N GLU A 373 -4.96 -3.32 22.08
CA GLU A 373 -5.93 -4.00 21.21
C GLU A 373 -7.28 -3.28 21.18
N ALA A 374 -7.74 -2.79 22.32
CA ALA A 374 -8.98 -2.02 22.40
C ALA A 374 -8.87 -0.66 21.67
N ALA A 375 -7.74 0.04 21.79
CA ALA A 375 -7.45 1.28 21.05
C ALA A 375 -7.45 1.03 19.54
N ASP A 376 -6.74 0.02 19.06
CA ASP A 376 -6.70 -0.39 17.66
C ASP A 376 -8.09 -0.71 17.10
N ARG A 377 -8.88 -1.48 17.87
CA ARG A 377 -10.27 -1.80 17.51
C ARG A 377 -11.15 -0.56 17.39
N ASN A 378 -11.02 0.37 18.33
CA ASN A 378 -11.76 1.63 18.32
C ASN A 378 -11.35 2.51 17.12
N ALA A 379 -10.05 2.60 16.81
CA ALA A 379 -9.53 3.32 15.65
C ALA A 379 -10.04 2.71 14.32
N ALA A 380 -10.05 1.37 14.22
CA ALA A 380 -10.59 0.67 13.06
C ALA A 380 -12.10 0.91 12.88
N LEU A 381 -12.87 0.90 13.97
CA LEU A 381 -14.30 1.20 13.95
C LEU A 381 -14.57 2.67 13.58
N ALA A 382 -13.76 3.60 14.06
CA ALA A 382 -13.87 5.02 13.72
C ALA A 382 -13.58 5.26 12.22
N LYS A 383 -12.56 4.59 11.65
CA LYS A 383 -12.26 4.62 10.21
C LYS A 383 -13.40 4.04 9.38
N ARG A 384 -14.05 2.96 9.83
CA ARG A 384 -15.23 2.40 9.16
C ARG A 384 -16.44 3.33 9.19
N ARG A 385 -16.70 4.02 10.33
CA ARG A 385 -17.80 4.97 10.46
C ARG A 385 -17.63 6.24 9.61
N LYS A 386 -16.41 6.69 9.35
CA LYS A 386 -16.12 7.83 8.46
C LYS A 386 -16.43 7.56 6.97
N ARG A 387 -16.57 6.29 6.56
CA ARG A 387 -16.78 5.90 5.16
C ARG A 387 -18.25 5.82 4.72
N ILE A 388 -19.22 6.02 5.61
CA ILE A 388 -20.65 5.97 5.25
C ILE A 388 -21.34 7.15 5.89
N SER A 389 -21.40 8.28 5.20
CA SER A 389 -22.40 9.32 5.51
C SER A 389 -23.74 8.86 4.92
N LEU A 390 -24.86 9.31 5.51
CA LEU A 390 -26.21 9.02 4.97
C LEU A 390 -26.38 9.59 3.54
N GLU A 391 -25.66 10.66 3.22
CA GLU A 391 -25.63 11.27 1.89
C GLU A 391 -24.86 10.40 0.89
N ASP A 392 -23.74 9.77 1.31
CA ASP A 392 -23.01 8.80 0.50
C ASP A 392 -23.82 7.51 0.30
N PHE A 393 -24.68 7.13 1.27
CA PHE A 393 -25.56 5.96 1.16
C PHE A 393 -26.67 6.19 0.13
N ASP A 394 -27.29 7.36 0.11
CA ASP A 394 -28.28 7.73 -0.91
C ASP A 394 -27.63 7.84 -2.30
N GLN A 395 -26.40 8.32 -2.40
CA GLN A 395 -25.63 8.38 -3.63
C GLN A 395 -25.17 6.97 -4.08
N ALA A 396 -24.67 6.14 -3.17
CA ALA A 396 -24.30 4.74 -3.46
C ALA A 396 -25.51 3.86 -3.81
N VAL A 397 -26.69 4.14 -3.23
CA VAL A 397 -27.96 3.48 -3.60
C VAL A 397 -28.53 4.02 -4.90
N ALA A 398 -28.35 5.31 -5.19
CA ALA A 398 -28.76 5.92 -6.47
C ALA A 398 -27.82 5.49 -7.63
N ASP A 399 -26.53 5.35 -7.37
CA ASP A 399 -25.52 4.88 -8.32
C ASP A 399 -25.53 3.36 -8.51
N GLY A 400 -26.19 2.58 -7.65
CA GLY A 400 -26.58 1.16 -7.77
C GLY A 400 -25.69 0.18 -8.56
N LYS A 401 -24.37 0.44 -8.71
CA LYS A 401 -23.56 -0.17 -9.76
C LYS A 401 -22.05 -0.29 -9.47
N VAL A 402 -21.59 -0.13 -8.24
CA VAL A 402 -20.20 -0.43 -7.93
C VAL A 402 -20.09 -1.90 -7.55
N ASP A 403 -19.51 -2.69 -8.44
CA ASP A 403 -19.20 -4.09 -8.16
C ASP A 403 -17.98 -4.13 -7.24
N THR A 404 -18.07 -4.86 -6.10
CA THR A 404 -17.01 -4.92 -5.11
C THR A 404 -16.35 -6.30 -5.13
N LEU A 405 -15.02 -6.33 -5.32
CA LEU A 405 -14.20 -7.52 -5.13
C LEU A 405 -13.77 -7.61 -3.67
N ASN A 406 -14.31 -8.57 -2.94
CA ASN A 406 -13.97 -8.82 -1.55
C ASN A 406 -12.83 -9.82 -1.44
N LEU A 407 -11.79 -9.49 -0.65
CA LEU A 407 -10.63 -10.33 -0.45
C LEU A 407 -10.40 -10.65 1.03
N ILE A 408 -9.90 -11.86 1.29
CA ILE A 408 -9.30 -12.28 2.54
C ILE A 408 -7.83 -12.58 2.27
N LEU A 409 -6.91 -11.92 2.97
CA LEU A 409 -5.48 -12.07 2.78
C LEU A 409 -4.87 -12.92 3.91
N LYS A 410 -4.14 -13.97 3.53
CA LYS A 410 -3.39 -14.80 4.48
C LYS A 410 -1.95 -14.95 3.98
N GLY A 411 -1.00 -14.68 4.86
CA GLY A 411 0.44 -14.81 4.55
C GLY A 411 1.19 -15.56 5.63
N ASP A 412 2.41 -15.93 5.32
CA ASP A 412 3.33 -16.59 6.24
C ASP A 412 3.84 -15.64 7.32
N VAL A 413 4.10 -14.38 6.96
CA VAL A 413 4.62 -13.32 7.84
C VAL A 413 3.77 -12.06 7.80
N SER A 414 3.82 -11.26 8.87
CA SER A 414 3.00 -10.05 9.01
C SER A 414 3.35 -8.97 7.99
N GLY A 415 4.63 -8.77 7.71
CA GLY A 415 5.09 -7.76 6.75
C GLY A 415 4.68 -8.06 5.31
N ALA A 416 4.69 -9.33 4.88
CA ALA A 416 4.25 -9.72 3.55
C ALA A 416 2.75 -9.49 3.33
N VAL A 417 1.93 -9.76 4.35
CA VAL A 417 0.48 -9.49 4.30
C VAL A 417 0.20 -8.00 4.19
N GLU A 418 0.93 -7.17 4.94
CA GLU A 418 0.82 -5.71 4.89
C GLU A 418 1.21 -5.18 3.51
N ALA A 419 2.35 -5.63 2.96
CA ALA A 419 2.83 -5.22 1.64
C ALA A 419 1.85 -5.61 0.52
N LEU A 420 1.25 -6.81 0.61
CA LEU A 420 0.25 -7.28 -0.34
C LEU A 420 -1.02 -6.42 -0.26
N GLU A 421 -1.52 -6.14 0.95
CA GLU A 421 -2.70 -5.27 1.16
C GLU A 421 -2.46 -3.88 0.57
N ASP A 422 -1.32 -3.24 0.90
CA ASP A 422 -0.98 -1.90 0.42
C ASP A 422 -0.86 -1.84 -1.10
N SER A 423 -0.28 -2.88 -1.71
CA SER A 423 -0.14 -2.95 -3.17
C SER A 423 -1.48 -3.15 -3.87
N LEU A 424 -2.34 -4.02 -3.33
CA LEU A 424 -3.66 -4.27 -3.88
C LEU A 424 -4.59 -3.05 -3.76
N LEU A 425 -4.49 -2.29 -2.66
CA LEU A 425 -5.29 -1.08 -2.45
C LEU A 425 -4.86 0.10 -3.33
N LYS A 426 -3.66 0.06 -3.92
CA LYS A 426 -3.16 1.05 -4.89
C LYS A 426 -3.62 0.78 -6.32
N ILE A 427 -4.19 -0.39 -6.61
CA ILE A 427 -4.68 -0.72 -7.94
C ILE A 427 -5.88 0.18 -8.26
N ASP A 428 -5.71 1.07 -9.23
CA ASP A 428 -6.77 1.92 -9.77
C ASP A 428 -7.24 1.36 -11.11
N VAL A 429 -8.46 0.87 -11.15
CA VAL A 429 -9.10 0.32 -12.36
C VAL A 429 -10.23 1.22 -12.89
N GLY A 430 -10.41 2.42 -12.31
CA GLY A 430 -11.44 3.38 -12.70
C GLY A 430 -12.76 3.24 -11.93
N GLU A 431 -13.70 4.11 -12.25
CA GLU A 431 -15.01 4.17 -11.60
C GLU A 431 -15.87 2.95 -11.97
N GLY A 432 -16.47 2.30 -11.00
CA GLY A 432 -17.43 1.19 -11.18
C GLY A 432 -17.03 -0.14 -10.56
N VAL A 433 -15.78 -0.32 -10.14
CA VAL A 433 -15.32 -1.50 -9.39
C VAL A 433 -14.49 -1.07 -8.20
N GLN A 434 -14.69 -1.70 -7.05
CA GLN A 434 -13.94 -1.41 -5.83
C GLN A 434 -13.36 -2.70 -5.26
N LEU A 435 -12.09 -2.64 -4.83
CA LEU A 435 -11.45 -3.70 -4.06
C LEU A 435 -11.65 -3.44 -2.56
N ARG A 436 -11.98 -4.50 -1.81
CA ARG A 436 -12.15 -4.44 -0.37
C ARG A 436 -11.48 -5.63 0.31
N VAL A 437 -10.53 -5.35 1.18
CA VAL A 437 -9.96 -6.37 2.08
C VAL A 437 -10.84 -6.48 3.33
N ILE A 438 -11.49 -7.64 3.50
CA ILE A 438 -12.41 -7.91 4.61
C ILE A 438 -11.62 -8.32 5.85
N HIS A 439 -10.67 -9.21 5.65
CA HIS A 439 -9.86 -9.78 6.72
C HIS A 439 -8.43 -10.04 6.23
N ARG A 440 -7.50 -9.87 7.14
CA ARG A 440 -6.08 -10.21 6.96
C ARG A 440 -5.57 -10.99 8.16
N GLY A 441 -4.62 -11.89 7.93
CA GLY A 441 -4.05 -12.68 9.02
C GLY A 441 -2.78 -13.42 8.61
N VAL A 442 -2.02 -13.80 9.61
CA VAL A 442 -0.78 -14.58 9.47
C VAL A 442 -1.05 -16.05 9.74
N GLY A 443 -0.37 -16.94 9.00
CA GLY A 443 -0.46 -18.38 9.13
C GLY A 443 -1.39 -19.06 8.12
N ALA A 444 -1.64 -20.34 8.32
CA ALA A 444 -2.44 -21.15 7.40
C ALA A 444 -3.89 -20.67 7.28
N ILE A 445 -4.49 -20.90 6.13
CA ILE A 445 -5.92 -20.63 5.93
C ILE A 445 -6.72 -21.60 6.81
N THR A 446 -7.66 -21.05 7.58
CA THR A 446 -8.46 -21.78 8.56
C THR A 446 -9.92 -21.95 8.10
N GLN A 447 -10.67 -22.80 8.79
CA GLN A 447 -12.10 -22.94 8.57
C GLN A 447 -12.88 -21.64 8.79
N ASN A 448 -12.44 -20.79 9.74
CA ASN A 448 -13.08 -19.49 9.99
C ASN A 448 -12.90 -18.53 8.80
N ASP A 449 -11.75 -18.58 8.14
CA ASP A 449 -11.50 -17.76 6.93
C ASP A 449 -12.46 -18.19 5.79
N VAL A 450 -12.67 -19.49 5.59
CA VAL A 450 -13.61 -20.01 4.60
C VAL A 450 -15.05 -19.62 4.94
N ASN A 451 -15.46 -19.75 6.21
CA ASN A 451 -16.80 -19.35 6.64
C ASN A 451 -17.04 -17.84 6.41
N LEU A 452 -16.03 -17.02 6.69
CA LEU A 452 -16.11 -15.56 6.44
C LEU A 452 -16.20 -15.28 4.93
N ALA A 453 -15.42 -15.97 4.11
CA ALA A 453 -15.44 -15.83 2.66
C ALA A 453 -16.81 -16.19 2.07
N THR A 454 -17.46 -17.23 2.59
CA THR A 454 -18.80 -17.65 2.15
C THR A 454 -19.86 -16.56 2.41
N VAL A 455 -19.80 -15.88 3.57
CA VAL A 455 -20.77 -14.83 3.95
C VAL A 455 -20.65 -13.59 3.06
N ASP A 456 -19.44 -13.15 2.78
CA ASP A 456 -19.16 -11.92 2.06
C ASP A 456 -18.82 -12.15 0.56
N ASN A 457 -18.97 -13.36 0.06
CA ASN A 457 -18.59 -13.77 -1.29
C ASN A 457 -17.18 -13.31 -1.66
N ALA A 458 -16.22 -13.65 -0.79
CA ALA A 458 -14.84 -13.20 -0.90
C ALA A 458 -13.93 -14.28 -1.49
N ILE A 459 -12.87 -13.85 -2.17
CA ILE A 459 -11.77 -14.70 -2.61
C ILE A 459 -10.70 -14.73 -1.51
N ILE A 460 -10.16 -15.90 -1.22
CA ILE A 460 -9.06 -16.05 -0.27
C ILE A 460 -7.73 -16.07 -1.03
N ILE A 461 -6.85 -15.15 -0.71
CA ILE A 461 -5.48 -15.08 -1.24
C ILE A 461 -4.53 -15.61 -0.18
N GLY A 462 -3.84 -16.71 -0.50
CA GLY A 462 -2.79 -17.29 0.33
C GLY A 462 -1.40 -16.95 -0.23
N PHE A 463 -0.61 -16.19 0.51
CA PHE A 463 0.77 -15.84 0.14
C PHE A 463 1.75 -16.68 0.97
N ASN A 464 2.52 -17.55 0.32
CA ASN A 464 3.43 -18.54 0.93
C ASN A 464 2.78 -19.46 2.00
N VAL A 465 1.46 -19.55 2.02
CA VAL A 465 0.72 -20.37 2.97
C VAL A 465 -0.08 -21.44 2.28
N LYS A 466 -0.38 -22.49 3.02
CA LYS A 466 -1.25 -23.60 2.58
C LYS A 466 -2.48 -23.68 3.48
N PRO A 467 -3.61 -24.19 2.98
CA PRO A 467 -4.77 -24.42 3.82
C PRO A 467 -4.45 -25.44 4.92
N ALA A 468 -5.09 -25.29 6.08
CA ALA A 468 -5.06 -26.31 7.13
C ALA A 468 -5.75 -27.59 6.63
N GLU A 469 -5.55 -28.71 7.37
CA GLU A 469 -6.19 -29.98 7.01
C GLU A 469 -7.71 -29.84 6.82
N ARG A 470 -8.24 -30.43 5.76
CA ARG A 470 -9.66 -30.44 5.39
C ARG A 470 -10.28 -29.08 5.04
N VAL A 471 -9.52 -28.00 5.10
CA VAL A 471 -10.03 -26.67 4.75
C VAL A 471 -10.22 -26.54 3.24
N ALA A 472 -9.35 -27.17 2.44
CA ALA A 472 -9.50 -27.20 0.99
C ALA A 472 -10.83 -27.88 0.56
N GLU A 473 -11.14 -29.03 1.15
CA GLU A 473 -12.41 -29.74 0.90
C GLU A 473 -13.64 -28.91 1.33
N LEU A 474 -13.51 -28.15 2.42
CA LEU A 474 -14.56 -27.24 2.88
C LEU A 474 -14.77 -26.10 1.88
N ALA A 475 -13.71 -25.47 1.42
CA ALA A 475 -13.77 -24.39 0.45
C ALA A 475 -14.40 -24.85 -0.87
N ASP A 476 -14.01 -25.99 -1.38
CA ASP A 476 -14.60 -26.60 -2.59
C ASP A 476 -16.11 -26.86 -2.41
N ARG A 477 -16.51 -27.36 -1.26
CA ARG A 477 -17.93 -27.62 -0.97
C ARG A 477 -18.76 -26.34 -0.86
N GLU A 478 -18.21 -25.31 -0.24
CA GLU A 478 -18.85 -24.01 -0.06
C GLU A 478 -18.70 -23.09 -1.30
N GLY A 479 -17.92 -23.53 -2.31
CA GLY A 479 -17.69 -22.76 -3.55
C GLY A 479 -16.82 -21.52 -3.36
N VAL A 480 -15.93 -21.53 -2.36
CA VAL A 480 -15.01 -20.43 -2.08
C VAL A 480 -13.75 -20.57 -2.94
N ASP A 481 -13.42 -19.57 -3.74
CA ASP A 481 -12.18 -19.53 -4.53
C ASP A 481 -11.00 -19.22 -3.63
N MET A 482 -9.98 -20.07 -3.67
CA MET A 482 -8.71 -19.90 -2.96
C MET A 482 -7.56 -19.85 -3.97
N ARG A 483 -6.80 -18.77 -3.95
CA ARG A 483 -5.63 -18.57 -4.81
C ARG A 483 -4.36 -18.54 -3.98
N PHE A 484 -3.29 -19.19 -4.49
CA PHE A 484 -2.02 -19.32 -3.79
C PHE A 484 -0.90 -18.74 -4.62
N TYR A 485 -0.09 -17.89 -3.98
CA TYR A 485 1.03 -17.21 -4.62
C TYR A 485 2.27 -17.31 -3.75
N SER A 486 3.42 -17.47 -4.36
CA SER A 486 4.74 -17.39 -3.71
C SER A 486 5.54 -16.16 -4.15
N VAL A 487 5.03 -15.42 -5.15
CA VAL A 487 5.61 -14.17 -5.62
C VAL A 487 4.51 -13.12 -5.68
N ILE A 488 4.78 -11.93 -5.11
CA ILE A 488 3.77 -10.87 -4.93
C ILE A 488 3.20 -10.36 -6.25
N TYR A 489 4.02 -10.30 -7.30
CA TYR A 489 3.59 -9.86 -8.65
C TYR A 489 2.44 -10.69 -9.20
N GLY A 490 2.53 -12.01 -9.09
CA GLY A 490 1.48 -12.90 -9.58
C GLY A 490 0.13 -12.66 -8.91
N ALA A 491 0.15 -12.30 -7.62
CA ALA A 491 -1.08 -11.95 -6.90
C ALA A 491 -1.65 -10.61 -7.38
N ILE A 492 -0.79 -9.60 -7.57
CA ILE A 492 -1.21 -8.26 -8.03
C ILE A 492 -1.78 -8.35 -9.44
N ASP A 493 -1.08 -9.00 -10.38
CA ASP A 493 -1.47 -9.13 -11.78
C ASP A 493 -2.83 -9.86 -11.91
N ASP A 494 -3.02 -10.98 -11.21
CA ASP A 494 -4.27 -11.75 -11.27
C ASP A 494 -5.46 -10.95 -10.70
N ILE A 495 -5.26 -10.21 -9.62
CA ILE A 495 -6.32 -9.38 -9.02
C ILE A 495 -6.62 -8.17 -9.92
N GLU A 496 -5.61 -7.54 -10.52
CA GLU A 496 -5.81 -6.46 -11.48
C GLU A 496 -6.62 -6.93 -12.70
N LEU A 497 -6.29 -8.12 -13.23
CA LEU A 497 -7.04 -8.74 -14.33
C LEU A 497 -8.49 -9.06 -13.91
N ALA A 498 -8.70 -9.55 -12.68
CA ALA A 498 -10.03 -9.83 -12.16
C ALA A 498 -10.87 -8.54 -12.04
N LEU A 499 -10.28 -7.46 -11.51
CA LEU A 499 -10.93 -6.15 -11.42
C LEU A 499 -11.27 -5.57 -12.80
N LYS A 500 -10.34 -5.62 -13.75
CA LYS A 500 -10.58 -5.22 -15.15
C LYS A 500 -11.71 -6.04 -15.79
N GLY A 501 -11.79 -7.33 -15.48
CA GLY A 501 -12.86 -8.22 -15.95
C GLY A 501 -14.25 -7.91 -15.39
N MET A 502 -14.33 -7.30 -14.19
CA MET A 502 -15.58 -6.88 -13.57
C MET A 502 -16.13 -5.55 -14.12
N LEU A 503 -15.32 -4.74 -14.77
CA LEU A 503 -15.75 -3.48 -15.39
C LEU A 503 -16.81 -3.75 -16.45
N LYS A 504 -17.88 -2.96 -16.46
CA LYS A 504 -18.89 -3.03 -17.51
C LYS A 504 -18.30 -2.59 -18.84
N PRO A 505 -18.67 -3.23 -19.97
CA PRO A 505 -18.19 -2.81 -21.28
C PRO A 505 -18.66 -1.38 -21.59
N GLU A 506 -17.72 -0.51 -21.86
CA GLU A 506 -18.03 0.81 -22.42
C GLU A 506 -18.22 0.68 -23.91
N TYR A 507 -19.32 1.25 -24.40
CA TYR A 507 -19.64 1.28 -25.82
C TYR A 507 -19.44 2.68 -26.35
N GLU A 508 -18.74 2.81 -27.46
CA GLU A 508 -18.63 4.07 -28.20
C GLU A 508 -19.41 3.99 -29.52
N GLU A 509 -19.96 5.14 -29.95
CA GLU A 509 -20.62 5.25 -31.23
C GLU A 509 -19.57 5.27 -32.35
N PHE A 510 -19.55 4.23 -33.15
CA PHE A 510 -18.71 4.18 -34.34
C PHE A 510 -19.55 4.54 -35.57
N GLN A 511 -19.24 5.67 -36.21
CA GLN A 511 -19.92 6.09 -37.42
C GLN A 511 -19.59 5.13 -38.58
N LEU A 512 -20.64 4.53 -39.19
CA LEU A 512 -20.50 3.61 -40.31
C LEU A 512 -20.52 4.33 -41.65
N GLY A 513 -21.41 5.31 -41.79
CA GLY A 513 -21.55 6.06 -43.04
C GLY A 513 -22.58 7.16 -42.95
N THR A 514 -22.59 7.98 -44.01
CA THR A 514 -23.56 9.07 -44.18
C THR A 514 -24.23 9.00 -45.55
N ALA A 515 -25.52 9.26 -45.59
CA ALA A 515 -26.28 9.37 -46.84
C ALA A 515 -27.06 10.69 -46.87
N GLU A 516 -27.01 11.39 -47.98
CA GLU A 516 -27.75 12.64 -48.23
C GLU A 516 -29.08 12.31 -48.93
N ILE A 517 -30.18 12.83 -48.40
CA ILE A 517 -31.51 12.65 -48.99
C ILE A 517 -31.64 13.55 -50.22
N ARG A 518 -31.95 12.97 -51.36
CA ARG A 518 -32.22 13.64 -52.61
C ARG A 518 -33.70 13.87 -52.86
N GLU A 519 -34.50 12.85 -52.58
CA GLU A 519 -35.93 12.86 -52.81
C GLU A 519 -36.65 11.97 -51.76
N VAL A 520 -37.86 12.34 -51.35
CA VAL A 520 -38.63 11.59 -50.38
C VAL A 520 -39.84 10.95 -51.09
N PHE A 521 -39.90 9.62 -51.05
CA PHE A 521 -40.99 8.83 -51.65
C PHE A 521 -41.97 8.37 -50.57
N ARG A 522 -43.23 8.52 -50.83
CA ARG A 522 -44.32 8.01 -49.94
C ARG A 522 -44.73 6.61 -50.36
N SER A 523 -44.60 5.67 -49.44
CA SER A 523 -45.04 4.28 -49.62
C SER A 523 -46.23 3.97 -48.73
N SER A 524 -47.28 3.37 -49.30
CA SER A 524 -48.45 2.95 -48.51
C SER A 524 -48.19 1.80 -47.53
N LYS A 525 -47.05 1.10 -47.65
CA LYS A 525 -46.68 -0.05 -46.81
C LYS A 525 -45.56 0.23 -45.83
N HIS A 526 -44.69 1.19 -46.13
CA HIS A 526 -43.42 1.41 -45.40
C HIS A 526 -43.20 2.87 -44.94
N GLY A 527 -44.22 3.72 -45.00
CA GLY A 527 -44.10 5.14 -44.66
C GLY A 527 -43.27 5.93 -45.66
N ASN A 528 -42.54 6.95 -45.19
CA ASN A 528 -41.68 7.74 -46.05
C ASN A 528 -40.33 7.00 -46.27
N ILE A 529 -39.92 6.92 -47.53
CA ILE A 529 -38.65 6.33 -47.95
C ILE A 529 -37.73 7.44 -48.41
N ALA A 530 -36.59 7.57 -47.82
CA ALA A 530 -35.55 8.53 -48.22
C ALA A 530 -34.79 7.99 -49.42
N GLY A 531 -35.01 8.54 -50.60
CA GLY A 531 -34.14 8.35 -51.78
C GLY A 531 -32.85 9.12 -51.56
N SER A 532 -31.77 8.42 -51.21
CA SER A 532 -30.55 9.00 -50.74
C SER A 532 -29.35 8.54 -51.55
N ILE A 533 -28.27 9.36 -51.57
CA ILE A 533 -26.97 8.98 -52.08
C ILE A 533 -26.00 8.80 -50.90
N VAL A 534 -25.25 7.71 -50.86
CA VAL A 534 -24.26 7.49 -49.80
C VAL A 534 -23.05 8.39 -50.04
N ARG A 535 -22.73 9.28 -49.10
CA ARG A 535 -21.65 10.27 -49.21
C ARG A 535 -20.36 9.78 -48.60
N SER A 536 -20.44 8.96 -47.55
CA SER A 536 -19.24 8.35 -46.91
C SER A 536 -19.58 7.00 -46.28
N GLY A 537 -18.61 6.10 -46.27
CA GLY A 537 -18.69 4.84 -45.59
C GLY A 537 -19.73 3.86 -46.20
N ILE A 538 -20.47 3.17 -45.32
CA ILE A 538 -21.41 2.12 -45.71
C ILE A 538 -22.72 2.31 -44.92
N ILE A 539 -23.84 2.21 -45.63
CA ILE A 539 -25.16 2.15 -45.01
C ILE A 539 -25.58 0.67 -44.96
N ARG A 540 -25.97 0.19 -43.79
CA ARG A 540 -26.43 -1.19 -43.57
C ARG A 540 -27.87 -1.21 -43.04
N ARG A 541 -28.61 -2.25 -43.43
CA ARG A 541 -29.93 -2.53 -42.87
C ARG A 541 -29.78 -2.95 -41.39
N ASN A 542 -30.77 -2.62 -40.58
CA ASN A 542 -30.87 -2.89 -39.14
C ASN A 542 -29.79 -2.16 -38.29
N THR A 543 -29.08 -1.15 -38.84
CA THR A 543 -28.20 -0.27 -38.06
C THR A 543 -28.96 0.89 -37.46
N LYS A 544 -28.38 1.44 -36.40
CA LYS A 544 -28.86 2.69 -35.81
C LYS A 544 -28.53 3.86 -36.72
N ALA A 545 -29.43 4.82 -36.76
CA ALA A 545 -29.31 6.00 -37.59
C ALA A 545 -29.82 7.24 -36.87
N ARG A 546 -29.28 8.39 -37.24
CA ARG A 546 -29.80 9.72 -36.89
C ARG A 546 -29.97 10.55 -38.15
N VAL A 547 -30.93 11.47 -38.12
CA VAL A 547 -31.18 12.39 -39.21
C VAL A 547 -30.79 13.80 -38.78
N LEU A 548 -29.95 14.46 -39.59
CA LEU A 548 -29.48 15.82 -39.37
C LEU A 548 -30.03 16.75 -40.45
N ARG A 549 -30.62 17.86 -40.03
CA ARG A 549 -31.03 18.98 -40.90
C ARG A 549 -30.23 20.20 -40.55
N ALA A 550 -29.50 20.75 -41.52
CA ALA A 550 -28.60 21.88 -41.30
C ALA A 550 -27.66 21.72 -40.10
N GLY A 551 -27.13 20.51 -39.87
CA GLY A 551 -26.24 20.15 -38.74
C GLY A 551 -26.92 19.93 -37.38
N LYS A 552 -28.25 20.05 -37.27
CA LYS A 552 -29.01 19.74 -36.06
C LYS A 552 -29.70 18.40 -36.17
N ILE A 553 -29.63 17.61 -35.10
CA ILE A 553 -30.30 16.31 -35.02
C ILE A 553 -31.81 16.55 -34.91
N ILE A 554 -32.60 16.06 -35.89
CA ILE A 554 -34.06 16.09 -35.89
C ILE A 554 -34.68 14.72 -35.55
N GLY A 555 -33.94 13.66 -35.76
CA GLY A 555 -34.32 12.30 -35.35
C GLY A 555 -33.10 11.54 -34.86
N ASP A 556 -33.16 10.96 -33.66
CA ASP A 556 -32.06 10.19 -33.08
C ASP A 556 -32.50 8.76 -32.75
N ASN A 557 -31.52 7.88 -32.62
CA ASN A 557 -31.71 6.45 -32.27
C ASN A 557 -32.73 5.72 -33.17
N LEU A 558 -32.84 6.15 -34.42
CA LEU A 558 -33.70 5.51 -35.43
C LEU A 558 -33.06 4.18 -35.87
N THR A 559 -33.85 3.32 -36.50
CA THR A 559 -33.35 2.07 -37.08
C THR A 559 -33.65 2.03 -38.55
N ILE A 560 -32.72 1.58 -39.40
CA ILE A 560 -32.95 1.36 -40.81
C ILE A 560 -33.73 0.08 -41.00
N ASP A 561 -35.04 0.18 -41.14
CA ASP A 561 -35.93 -0.97 -41.32
C ASP A 561 -35.87 -1.57 -42.72
N SER A 562 -35.72 -0.71 -43.72
CA SER A 562 -35.62 -1.13 -45.10
C SER A 562 -34.49 -0.38 -45.83
N LEU A 563 -33.73 -1.14 -46.60
CA LEU A 563 -32.66 -0.61 -47.46
C LEU A 563 -32.82 -1.24 -48.83
N LYS A 564 -33.02 -0.41 -49.84
CA LYS A 564 -33.25 -0.87 -51.23
C LYS A 564 -32.32 -0.14 -52.19
N ARG A 565 -31.90 -0.90 -53.21
CA ARG A 565 -31.20 -0.33 -54.36
C ARG A 565 -32.05 -0.57 -55.61
N PHE A 566 -32.57 0.51 -56.21
CA PHE A 566 -33.61 0.45 -57.24
C PHE A 566 -34.89 -0.26 -56.72
N LYS A 567 -35.15 -1.51 -57.13
CA LYS A 567 -36.32 -2.31 -56.69
C LYS A 567 -35.92 -3.49 -55.78
N ASP A 568 -34.64 -3.76 -55.64
CA ASP A 568 -34.12 -4.90 -54.92
C ASP A 568 -33.74 -4.56 -53.48
N ASP A 569 -34.03 -5.47 -52.53
CA ASP A 569 -33.64 -5.33 -51.15
C ASP A 569 -32.10 -5.49 -51.04
N ALA A 570 -31.43 -4.57 -50.36
CA ALA A 570 -30.00 -4.60 -50.13
C ALA A 570 -29.70 -4.76 -48.64
N THR A 571 -28.64 -5.48 -48.32
CA THR A 571 -28.12 -5.59 -46.96
C THR A 571 -27.19 -4.46 -46.61
N GLU A 572 -26.42 -3.99 -47.60
CA GLU A 572 -25.51 -2.85 -47.49
C GLU A 572 -25.40 -2.07 -48.81
N VAL A 573 -25.13 -0.75 -48.69
CA VAL A 573 -24.84 0.13 -49.81
C VAL A 573 -23.62 0.98 -49.51
N ARG A 574 -22.68 1.06 -50.45
CA ARG A 574 -21.41 1.77 -50.29
C ARG A 574 -21.47 3.18 -50.85
N THR A 575 -20.42 3.95 -50.60
CA THR A 575 -20.23 5.32 -51.07
C THR A 575 -20.50 5.46 -52.58
N ASP A 576 -21.10 6.58 -53.00
CA ASP A 576 -21.47 6.99 -54.37
C ASP A 576 -22.61 6.16 -54.99
N PHE A 577 -23.25 5.28 -54.25
CA PHE A 577 -24.45 4.58 -54.74
C PHE A 577 -25.74 5.18 -54.20
N GLU A 578 -26.73 5.20 -55.03
CA GLU A 578 -28.09 5.59 -54.66
C GLU A 578 -28.83 4.44 -53.97
N CYS A 579 -29.62 4.77 -52.96
CA CYS A 579 -30.45 3.83 -52.22
C CYS A 579 -31.71 4.46 -51.65
N GLY A 580 -32.70 3.62 -51.41
CA GLY A 580 -33.91 4.00 -50.66
C GLY A 580 -33.79 3.52 -49.23
N ILE A 581 -33.81 4.44 -48.27
CA ILE A 581 -33.69 4.16 -46.83
C ILE A 581 -35.04 4.37 -46.15
N GLY A 582 -35.56 3.35 -45.48
CA GLY A 582 -36.73 3.47 -44.61
C GLY A 582 -36.33 3.53 -43.15
N LEU A 583 -36.82 4.53 -42.43
CA LEU A 583 -36.54 4.82 -41.03
C LEU A 583 -37.74 4.52 -40.11
N GLY A 584 -38.49 3.49 -40.44
CA GLY A 584 -39.63 3.05 -39.62
C GLY A 584 -40.75 4.09 -39.56
N SER A 585 -41.12 4.47 -38.35
CA SER A 585 -42.19 5.48 -38.12
C SER A 585 -41.77 6.92 -38.24
N PHE A 586 -40.49 7.20 -38.51
CA PHE A 586 -39.98 8.58 -38.66
C PHE A 586 -40.32 9.15 -40.04
N ASN A 587 -41.19 10.16 -40.09
CA ASN A 587 -41.72 10.71 -41.31
C ASN A 587 -41.27 12.16 -41.62
N ASP A 588 -40.57 12.82 -40.72
CA ASP A 588 -40.07 14.17 -40.91
C ASP A 588 -38.72 14.15 -41.66
N LEU A 589 -38.83 13.89 -42.97
CA LEU A 589 -37.68 13.81 -43.89
C LEU A 589 -37.83 14.88 -44.99
N GLU A 590 -36.79 15.62 -45.26
CA GLU A 590 -36.72 16.62 -46.33
C GLU A 590 -35.48 16.39 -47.22
N PRO A 591 -35.53 16.84 -48.49
CA PRO A 591 -34.32 16.85 -49.30
C PRO A 591 -33.20 17.67 -48.63
N GLU A 592 -31.94 17.24 -48.82
CA GLU A 592 -30.70 17.76 -48.21
C GLU A 592 -30.48 17.34 -46.72
N ASP A 593 -31.42 16.61 -46.08
CA ASP A 593 -31.16 15.99 -44.79
C ASP A 593 -30.07 14.92 -44.92
N ILE A 594 -29.25 14.77 -43.86
CA ILE A 594 -28.19 13.78 -43.81
C ILE A 594 -28.60 12.65 -42.86
N ILE A 595 -28.65 11.43 -43.36
CA ILE A 595 -28.80 10.24 -42.55
C ILE A 595 -27.41 9.74 -42.17
N GLN A 596 -27.08 9.80 -40.89
CA GLN A 596 -25.83 9.30 -40.33
C GLN A 596 -26.09 7.94 -39.63
N THR A 597 -25.38 6.91 -40.04
CA THR A 597 -25.47 5.58 -39.46
C THR A 597 -24.32 5.31 -38.53
N PHE A 598 -24.61 4.65 -37.41
CA PHE A 598 -23.62 4.30 -36.41
C PHE A 598 -23.92 2.93 -35.80
N GLU A 599 -22.89 2.30 -35.28
CA GLU A 599 -23.01 1.11 -34.43
C GLU A 599 -22.31 1.36 -33.11
N MET A 600 -22.82 0.73 -32.05
CA MET A 600 -22.18 0.75 -30.76
C MET A 600 -21.10 -0.34 -30.77
N ARG A 601 -19.85 0.05 -30.67
CA ARG A 601 -18.71 -0.87 -30.54
C ARG A 601 -18.17 -0.81 -29.14
N GLU A 602 -17.80 -1.97 -28.61
CA GLU A 602 -17.08 -2.06 -27.37
C GLU A 602 -15.72 -1.36 -27.54
N LYS A 603 -15.43 -0.40 -26.65
CA LYS A 603 -14.16 0.33 -26.63
C LYS A 603 -13.05 -0.64 -26.23
N PRO A 604 -12.00 -0.82 -27.03
CA PRO A 604 -10.90 -1.69 -26.63
C PRO A 604 -10.26 -1.16 -25.34
N ARG A 605 -10.17 -2.00 -24.33
CA ARG A 605 -9.50 -1.70 -23.06
C ARG A 605 -7.99 -1.82 -23.29
N VAL A 606 -7.24 -0.77 -23.00
CA VAL A 606 -5.77 -0.71 -23.05
C VAL A 606 -5.19 -1.08 -21.69
#